data_24d690ac2f83a0b3d94f76520f3aad40
#
_entry.id   24d690ac2f83a0b3d94f76520f3aad40
#
_cell.length_a   1.000
_cell.length_b   1.000
_cell.length_c   1.000
_cell.angle_alpha   90.00
_cell.angle_beta   90.00
_cell.angle_gamma   90.00
#
_symmetry.space_group_name_H-M   'P 1'
#
loop_
_entity.id
_entity.type
_entity.pdbx_description
1 polymer ?
#
loop_
_entity_poly.entity_id
_entity_poly.type
_entity_poly.pdbx_seq_one_letter_code
_entity_poly.pdbx_strand_id
1 'polypeptide(L)'
;SIIDAMGGTVTGTIHDDGARAIAAPGQIIHEVGGVMMGTEPRRSVLNQYCQSWEVENLFVPDGGCFVSNADKNPTLSIMAVAWRASDYIVERLASRSLG
;
A
#
# COMPACT_ATOMS: atom_id res chain seq x y z
N SER A 1 2.66 -24.60 -21.16
CA SER A 1 2.26 -23.79 -19.98
C SER A 1 1.02 -24.36 -19.31
N ILE A 2 0.67 -23.89 -18.11
CA ILE A 2 -0.60 -24.26 -17.43
C ILE A 2 -1.80 -23.87 -18.29
N ILE A 3 -1.74 -22.74 -18.96
CA ILE A 3 -2.79 -22.22 -19.84
C ILE A 3 -3.05 -23.21 -20.99
N ASP A 4 -2.00 -23.73 -21.63
CA ASP A 4 -2.13 -24.71 -22.73
C ASP A 4 -2.75 -26.02 -22.21
N ALA A 5 -2.35 -26.47 -21.02
CA ALA A 5 -2.93 -27.69 -20.39
C ALA A 5 -4.41 -27.54 -20.06
N MET A 6 -4.89 -26.31 -19.81
CA MET A 6 -6.30 -25.98 -19.58
C MET A 6 -7.07 -25.70 -20.89
N GLY A 7 -6.45 -25.83 -22.07
CA GLY A 7 -7.07 -25.51 -23.35
C GLY A 7 -7.25 -24.01 -23.62
N GLY A 8 -6.55 -23.17 -22.89
CA GLY A 8 -6.58 -21.71 -23.06
C GLY A 8 -5.54 -21.22 -24.07
N THR A 9 -5.73 -19.97 -24.52
CA THR A 9 -4.78 -19.28 -25.42
C THR A 9 -4.34 -17.99 -24.75
N VAL A 10 -3.03 -17.73 -24.76
CA VAL A 10 -2.47 -16.44 -24.29
C VAL A 10 -2.73 -15.39 -25.36
N THR A 11 -3.52 -14.36 -25.03
CA THR A 11 -3.89 -13.28 -25.98
C THR A 11 -3.06 -12.02 -25.82
N GLY A 12 -2.19 -11.94 -24.81
CA GLY A 12 -1.32 -10.78 -24.55
C GLY A 12 0.14 -11.06 -24.93
N THR A 13 0.92 -9.99 -25.05
CA THR A 13 2.37 -10.09 -25.22
C THR A 13 3.02 -10.34 -23.86
N ILE A 14 3.69 -11.48 -23.72
CA ILE A 14 4.56 -11.73 -22.55
C ILE A 14 5.91 -11.13 -22.87
N HIS A 15 6.32 -10.11 -22.15
CA HIS A 15 7.67 -9.57 -22.21
C HIS A 15 8.55 -10.38 -21.25
N ASP A 16 9.54 -11.08 -21.80
CA ASP A 16 10.53 -11.85 -21.05
C ASP A 16 11.80 -11.04 -20.71
N ASP A 17 11.91 -9.80 -21.20
CA ASP A 17 12.89 -8.83 -20.74
C ASP A 17 12.31 -8.03 -19.54
N GLY A 18 12.88 -8.20 -18.35
CA GLY A 18 12.39 -7.58 -17.13
C GLY A 18 12.19 -6.06 -17.20
N ALA A 19 12.93 -5.36 -18.06
CA ALA A 19 12.81 -3.90 -18.23
C ALA A 19 11.50 -3.49 -18.90
N ARG A 20 10.99 -4.29 -19.85
CA ARG A 20 9.72 -4.02 -20.55
C ARG A 20 8.50 -4.53 -19.79
N ALA A 21 8.71 -5.39 -18.80
CA ALA A 21 7.63 -5.87 -17.93
C ALA A 21 7.22 -4.83 -16.88
N ILE A 22 8.05 -3.80 -16.64
CA ILE A 22 7.76 -2.73 -15.68
C ILE A 22 7.07 -1.59 -16.44
N ALA A 23 5.83 -1.29 -16.04
CA ALA A 23 5.09 -0.16 -16.58
C ALA A 23 5.74 1.17 -16.14
N ALA A 24 5.63 2.19 -16.99
CA ALA A 24 6.06 3.53 -16.61
C ALA A 24 5.17 4.08 -15.46
N PRO A 25 5.70 4.96 -14.60
CA PRO A 25 4.91 5.59 -13.54
C PRO A 25 3.63 6.24 -14.10
N GLY A 26 2.51 6.04 -13.39
CA GLY A 26 1.20 6.54 -13.80
C GLY A 26 0.47 5.72 -14.87
N GLN A 27 1.03 4.61 -15.33
CA GLN A 27 0.37 3.70 -16.27
C GLN A 27 -0.48 2.62 -15.62
N ILE A 28 -0.31 2.41 -14.33
CA ILE A 28 -1.04 1.39 -13.55
C ILE A 28 -1.86 2.06 -12.46
N ILE A 29 -2.97 1.44 -12.10
CA ILE A 29 -3.93 1.97 -11.12
C ILE A 29 -3.58 1.67 -9.66
N HIS A 30 -2.49 0.99 -9.37
CA HIS A 30 -2.13 0.52 -8.02
C HIS A 30 -0.84 1.18 -7.51
N GLU A 31 -0.72 2.49 -7.73
CA GLU A 31 0.39 3.29 -7.21
C GLU A 31 0.38 3.32 -5.69
N VAL A 32 1.54 3.10 -5.06
CA VAL A 32 1.71 3.10 -3.60
C VAL A 32 2.98 3.86 -3.20
N GLY A 33 3.17 4.12 -1.90
CA GLY A 33 4.44 4.62 -1.38
C GLY A 33 4.60 6.14 -1.36
N GLY A 34 3.55 6.92 -1.62
CA GLY A 34 3.62 8.38 -1.58
C GLY A 34 3.96 8.96 -0.20
N VAL A 35 3.53 8.30 0.88
CA VAL A 35 3.75 8.68 2.28
C VAL A 35 4.08 7.44 3.12
N MET A 36 5.14 6.77 2.79
CA MET A 36 5.49 5.46 3.37
C MET A 36 5.47 5.42 4.89
N MET A 37 4.87 4.35 5.44
CA MET A 37 4.97 4.05 6.86
C MET A 37 6.30 3.38 7.22
N GLY A 38 6.70 3.50 8.48
CA GLY A 38 7.91 2.87 8.99
C GLY A 38 8.06 2.96 10.49
N THR A 39 9.20 2.54 10.99
CA THR A 39 9.53 2.53 12.43
C THR A 39 10.44 3.69 12.85
N GLU A 40 10.97 4.45 11.88
CA GLU A 40 11.91 5.53 12.12
C GLU A 40 11.45 6.84 11.47
N PRO A 41 11.29 7.94 12.24
CA PRO A 41 10.84 9.24 11.72
C PRO A 41 11.74 9.84 10.63
N ARG A 42 13.03 9.49 10.61
CA ARG A 42 13.99 9.99 9.61
C ARG A 42 13.88 9.28 8.26
N ARG A 43 13.16 8.15 8.19
CA ARG A 43 13.08 7.28 7.01
C ARG A 43 11.65 7.03 6.52
N SER A 44 10.65 7.52 7.26
CA SER A 44 9.25 7.36 6.94
C SER A 44 8.44 8.59 7.31
N VAL A 45 7.37 8.85 6.59
CA VAL A 45 6.44 9.96 6.86
C VAL A 45 5.46 9.57 7.97
N LEU A 46 5.06 8.30 7.97
CA LEU A 46 4.06 7.76 8.89
C LEU A 46 4.69 6.68 9.79
N ASN A 47 4.10 6.51 10.96
CA ASN A 47 4.38 5.38 11.84
C ASN A 47 3.60 4.12 11.41
N GLN A 48 3.76 3.04 12.14
CA GLN A 48 3.09 1.76 11.87
C GLN A 48 1.55 1.79 11.94
N TYR A 49 0.95 2.84 12.45
CA TYR A 49 -0.51 3.06 12.52
C TYR A 49 -1.00 4.06 11.48
N CYS A 50 -0.20 4.34 10.45
CA CYS A 50 -0.48 5.34 9.41
C CYS A 50 -0.63 6.77 9.97
N GLN A 51 -0.12 7.05 11.17
CA GLN A 51 -0.10 8.37 11.80
C GLN A 51 1.16 9.11 11.40
N SER A 52 1.06 10.40 11.09
CA SER A 52 2.20 11.26 10.83
C SER A 52 3.09 11.37 12.07
N TRP A 53 4.41 11.34 11.86
CA TRP A 53 5.37 11.62 12.92
C TRP A 53 5.40 13.08 13.36
N GLU A 54 5.07 14.01 12.45
CA GLU A 54 5.14 15.45 12.69
C GLU A 54 3.81 16.06 13.16
N VAL A 55 2.69 15.42 12.75
CA VAL A 55 1.34 15.93 13.02
C VAL A 55 0.52 14.81 13.67
N GLU A 56 0.41 14.84 14.99
CA GLU A 56 -0.15 13.73 15.77
C GLU A 56 -1.62 13.38 15.47
N ASN A 57 -2.40 14.31 14.95
CA ASN A 57 -3.79 14.09 14.58
C ASN A 57 -4.01 13.85 13.07
N LEU A 58 -2.92 13.66 12.30
CA LEU A 58 -2.97 13.34 10.88
C LEU A 58 -2.71 11.85 10.64
N PHE A 59 -3.64 11.20 9.95
CA PHE A 59 -3.56 9.80 9.55
C PHE A 59 -3.80 9.67 8.04
N VAL A 60 -3.04 8.79 7.37
CA VAL A 60 -3.17 8.50 5.95
C VAL A 60 -3.24 6.97 5.74
N PRO A 61 -4.40 6.34 6.03
CA PRO A 61 -4.57 4.89 5.95
C PRO A 61 -5.03 4.42 4.56
N ASP A 62 -4.31 4.77 3.53
CA ASP A 62 -4.55 4.39 2.13
C ASP A 62 -3.35 3.68 1.51
N GLY A 63 -3.36 3.45 0.19
CA GLY A 63 -2.24 2.82 -0.52
C GLY A 63 -0.94 3.61 -0.46
N GLY A 64 -1.00 4.91 -0.19
CA GLY A 64 0.17 5.76 -0.04
C GLY A 64 1.07 5.37 1.13
N CYS A 65 0.52 4.74 2.19
CA CYS A 65 1.29 4.31 3.35
C CYS A 65 2.19 3.07 3.09
N PHE A 66 1.97 2.32 2.01
CA PHE A 66 2.73 1.10 1.72
C PHE A 66 4.15 1.43 1.24
N VAL A 67 5.11 0.61 1.65
CA VAL A 67 6.51 0.72 1.23
C VAL A 67 6.76 0.07 -0.13
N SER A 68 5.91 -0.87 -0.53
CA SER A 68 5.95 -1.58 -1.82
C SER A 68 4.58 -2.19 -2.10
N ASN A 69 4.35 -2.55 -3.37
CA ASN A 69 3.19 -3.35 -3.77
C ASN A 69 3.67 -4.65 -4.40
N ALA A 70 2.90 -5.72 -4.20
CA ALA A 70 3.11 -7.00 -4.85
C ALA A 70 2.37 -7.06 -6.20
N ASP A 71 2.40 -8.20 -6.86
CA ASP A 71 1.70 -8.47 -8.11
C ASP A 71 0.17 -8.59 -7.96
N LYS A 72 -0.35 -8.50 -6.74
CA LYS A 72 -1.78 -8.61 -6.42
C LYS A 72 -2.43 -7.25 -6.17
N ASN A 73 -3.73 -7.18 -6.42
CA ASN A 73 -4.53 -5.99 -6.17
C ASN A 73 -4.50 -5.61 -4.67
N PRO A 74 -4.18 -4.36 -4.29
CA PRO A 74 -3.90 -3.98 -2.92
C PRO A 74 -5.14 -3.64 -2.09
N THR A 75 -6.35 -3.56 -2.66
CA THR A 75 -7.55 -3.01 -2.00
C THR A 75 -7.85 -3.70 -0.67
N LEU A 76 -7.80 -5.04 -0.60
CA LEU A 76 -8.06 -5.77 0.63
C LEU A 76 -7.03 -5.42 1.73
N SER A 77 -5.77 -5.29 1.35
CA SER A 77 -4.69 -4.87 2.27
C SER A 77 -4.87 -3.42 2.72
N ILE A 78 -5.31 -2.52 1.83
CA ILE A 78 -5.65 -1.13 2.17
C ILE A 78 -6.78 -1.10 3.21
N MET A 79 -7.85 -1.87 2.99
CA MET A 79 -8.97 -1.95 3.94
C MET A 79 -8.53 -2.48 5.32
N ALA A 80 -7.68 -3.49 5.37
CA ALA A 80 -7.16 -4.05 6.62
C ALA A 80 -6.30 -3.02 7.39
N VAL A 81 -5.45 -2.27 6.68
CA VAL A 81 -4.63 -1.20 7.27
C VAL A 81 -5.51 -0.05 7.76
N ALA A 82 -6.52 0.35 6.98
CA ALA A 82 -7.47 1.39 7.37
C ALA A 82 -8.27 0.99 8.63
N TRP A 83 -8.70 -0.26 8.72
CA TRP A 83 -9.36 -0.79 9.92
C TRP A 83 -8.45 -0.68 11.14
N ARG A 84 -7.24 -1.20 11.05
CA ARG A 84 -6.26 -1.13 12.14
C ARG A 84 -5.95 0.31 12.58
N ALA A 85 -5.83 1.24 11.63
CA ALA A 85 -5.63 2.66 11.94
C ALA A 85 -6.85 3.24 12.65
N SER A 86 -8.07 2.86 12.25
CA SER A 86 -9.32 3.29 12.89
C SER A 86 -9.44 2.81 14.34
N ASP A 87 -9.10 1.54 14.61
CA ASP A 87 -9.08 1.01 15.98
C ASP A 87 -8.10 1.79 16.85
N TYR A 88 -6.91 2.05 16.34
CA TYR A 88 -5.91 2.85 17.05
C TYR A 88 -6.39 4.28 17.33
N ILE A 89 -7.05 4.94 16.38
CA ILE A 89 -7.63 6.28 16.56
C ILE A 89 -8.67 6.26 17.68
N VAL A 90 -9.58 5.28 17.69
CA VAL A 90 -10.61 5.15 18.71
C VAL A 90 -10.00 4.96 20.12
N GLU A 91 -8.99 4.10 20.23
CA GLU A 91 -8.27 3.89 21.50
C GLU A 91 -7.59 5.17 22.00
N ARG A 92 -6.94 5.92 21.10
CA ARG A 92 -6.26 7.17 21.43
C ARG A 92 -7.23 8.27 21.83
N LEU A 93 -8.37 8.38 21.15
CA LEU A 93 -9.44 9.32 21.52
C LEU A 93 -10.05 8.97 22.89
N ALA A 94 -10.32 7.68 23.16
CA ALA A 94 -10.84 7.22 24.45
C ALA A 94 -9.87 7.52 25.60
N SER A 95 -8.57 7.42 25.37
CA SER A 95 -7.53 7.77 26.36
C SER A 95 -7.22 9.26 26.44
N ARG A 96 -7.87 10.12 25.64
CA ARG A 96 -7.61 11.57 25.51
C ARG A 96 -6.15 11.90 25.17
N SER A 97 -5.48 11.01 24.46
CA SER A 97 -4.07 11.14 24.10
C SER A 97 -3.82 11.61 22.66
N LEU A 98 -4.89 11.93 21.92
CA LEU A 98 -4.86 12.75 20.71
C LEU A 98 -5.35 14.14 21.11
N GLY A 99 -4.43 15.04 21.27
CA GLY A 99 -4.68 16.46 21.58
C GLY A 99 -4.87 17.28 20.33
#